data_e0dcbc83290b73515d5b7f1cf824bd51
#
_entry.id   e0dcbc83290b73515d5b7f1cf824bd51
#
_cell.length_a   1.000
_cell.length_b   1.000
_cell.length_c   1.000
_cell.angle_alpha   90.00
_cell.angle_beta   90.00
_cell.angle_gamma   90.00
#
_symmetry.space_group_name_H-M   'P 1'
#
loop_
_entity.id
_entity.type
_entity.pdbx_description
1 polymer ?
#
loop_
_entity_poly.entity_id
_entity_poly.type
_entity_poly.pdbx_seq_one_letter_code
_entity_poly.pdbx_strand_id
1 'polypeptide(L)'
;MIKTTNINKLFLHVVQACLLLMLPSFMACSHIDENDRLIEVKTDDQQPTPVPDDPSTPTPTSTVKNVLLEDFTGQRCNNCPTGTEVIEQLQEAYPDRLVAVGIHGGPLGFKGSATVKGLATEVGDEYYNHWNLEYQPVGLINRGEATNYVNWVGEVMKEMKQTAVVKMEVETILNADKIDITVKEEGYDSYNGMLQVWLLEDGIVAMQTMPDGTNNREYIHNHVLRTPVNGTWGESFSINKDEKKNQHLTQAVDADWDVSKLSIVAFVYNGTGVEQVVKAVVK
;
A
#
# COMPACT_ATOMS: atom_id res chain seq x y z
N MET A 1 -61.34 -18.14 -17.98
CA MET A 1 -60.77 -18.39 -19.33
C MET A 1 -60.24 -17.08 -19.86
N ILE A 2 -58.96 -16.81 -19.67
CA ILE A 2 -58.28 -15.63 -20.22
C ILE A 2 -57.16 -16.18 -21.12
N LYS A 3 -57.17 -15.74 -22.37
CA LYS A 3 -56.37 -16.25 -23.47
C LYS A 3 -54.90 -15.89 -23.30
N THR A 4 -54.05 -16.89 -23.12
CA THR A 4 -52.61 -16.83 -23.27
C THR A 4 -52.22 -17.02 -24.74
N THR A 5 -52.12 -15.94 -25.51
CA THR A 5 -51.54 -15.98 -26.84
C THR A 5 -51.15 -14.55 -27.23
N ASN A 6 -49.81 -14.27 -27.20
CA ASN A 6 -49.14 -13.30 -28.07
C ASN A 6 -47.81 -12.75 -27.55
N ILE A 7 -47.20 -13.37 -26.54
CA ILE A 7 -45.86 -12.91 -26.05
C ILE A 7 -44.73 -13.55 -26.85
N ASN A 8 -44.91 -14.79 -27.37
CA ASN A 8 -43.83 -15.52 -28.07
C ASN A 8 -43.56 -15.05 -29.53
N LYS A 9 -44.48 -14.30 -30.15
CA LYS A 9 -44.24 -13.78 -31.51
C LYS A 9 -43.46 -12.46 -31.53
N LEU A 10 -43.52 -11.68 -30.45
CA LEU A 10 -42.79 -10.42 -30.36
C LEU A 10 -41.30 -10.69 -30.04
N PHE A 11 -40.99 -11.73 -29.24
CA PHE A 11 -39.63 -12.09 -28.88
C PHE A 11 -38.81 -12.64 -30.08
N LEU A 12 -39.47 -13.35 -31.02
CA LEU A 12 -38.81 -13.94 -32.18
C LEU A 12 -38.40 -12.89 -33.23
N HIS A 13 -39.09 -11.77 -33.32
CA HIS A 13 -38.78 -10.68 -34.27
C HIS A 13 -37.70 -9.73 -33.77
N VAL A 14 -37.50 -9.59 -32.46
CA VAL A 14 -36.43 -8.77 -31.86
C VAL A 14 -35.08 -9.49 -31.96
N VAL A 15 -35.05 -10.81 -31.82
CA VAL A 15 -33.80 -11.60 -31.96
C VAL A 15 -33.32 -11.65 -33.41
N GLN A 16 -34.22 -11.61 -34.40
CA GLN A 16 -33.85 -11.65 -35.81
C GLN A 16 -33.40 -10.30 -36.39
N ALA A 17 -33.74 -9.17 -35.73
CA ALA A 17 -33.28 -7.84 -36.12
C ALA A 17 -31.87 -7.51 -35.58
N CYS A 18 -31.41 -8.16 -34.52
CA CYS A 18 -30.06 -7.96 -33.97
C CYS A 18 -28.95 -8.77 -34.68
N LEU A 19 -29.33 -9.75 -35.54
CA LEU A 19 -28.32 -10.62 -36.20
C LEU A 19 -27.86 -10.09 -37.57
N LEU A 20 -28.37 -8.95 -38.04
CA LEU A 20 -28.09 -8.41 -39.39
C LEU A 20 -27.19 -7.16 -39.39
N LEU A 21 -26.61 -6.78 -38.25
CA LEU A 21 -25.73 -5.59 -38.12
C LEU A 21 -24.30 -5.91 -37.68
N MET A 22 -23.84 -7.15 -37.83
CA MET A 22 -22.40 -7.50 -37.69
C MET A 22 -21.73 -7.49 -39.07
N LEU A 23 -21.44 -6.30 -39.57
CA LEU A 23 -20.45 -6.13 -40.64
C LEU A 23 -19.04 -6.34 -40.06
N PRO A 24 -18.19 -7.18 -40.63
CA PRO A 24 -16.81 -7.33 -40.18
C PRO A 24 -16.05 -6.05 -40.54
N SER A 25 -15.61 -5.32 -39.51
CA SER A 25 -14.58 -4.30 -39.67
C SER A 25 -13.29 -4.99 -40.08
N PHE A 26 -12.93 -4.86 -41.35
CA PHE A 26 -11.59 -5.25 -41.81
C PHE A 26 -10.57 -4.36 -41.10
N MET A 27 -9.78 -4.97 -40.20
CA MET A 27 -8.54 -4.40 -39.72
C MET A 27 -7.62 -4.20 -40.95
N ALA A 28 -7.39 -2.95 -41.31
CA ALA A 28 -6.30 -2.59 -42.18
C ALA A 28 -5.00 -2.85 -41.40
N CYS A 29 -4.34 -3.99 -41.68
CA CYS A 29 -2.94 -4.17 -41.37
C CYS A 29 -2.15 -3.16 -42.19
N SER A 30 -1.62 -2.13 -41.57
CA SER A 30 -0.59 -1.30 -42.19
C SER A 30 0.62 -2.17 -42.43
N HIS A 31 0.94 -2.36 -43.70
CA HIS A 31 2.15 -3.06 -44.17
C HIS A 31 3.34 -2.19 -43.74
N ILE A 32 4.11 -2.65 -42.78
CA ILE A 32 5.40 -2.02 -42.44
C ILE A 32 6.39 -2.55 -43.48
N ASP A 33 6.98 -1.63 -44.22
CA ASP A 33 7.95 -1.94 -45.30
C ASP A 33 9.14 -2.72 -44.72
N GLU A 34 9.60 -3.75 -45.42
CA GLU A 34 10.65 -4.65 -44.95
C GLU A 34 11.99 -3.94 -44.72
N ASN A 35 12.16 -2.75 -45.29
CA ASN A 35 13.36 -1.92 -45.11
C ASN A 35 13.38 -1.19 -43.74
N ASP A 36 12.27 -1.09 -43.02
CA ASP A 36 12.23 -0.50 -41.67
C ASP A 36 12.50 -1.53 -40.56
N ARG A 37 12.81 -2.77 -40.89
CA ARG A 37 13.05 -3.87 -39.93
C ARG A 37 14.50 -4.13 -39.59
N LEU A 38 15.44 -3.47 -40.22
CA LEU A 38 16.87 -3.74 -39.99
C LEU A 38 17.49 -2.66 -39.07
N ILE A 39 17.21 -2.74 -37.76
CA ILE A 39 18.22 -2.37 -36.80
C ILE A 39 19.11 -3.63 -36.63
N GLU A 40 20.21 -3.70 -37.36
CA GLU A 40 21.30 -4.63 -37.06
C GLU A 40 21.78 -4.35 -35.62
N VAL A 41 21.40 -5.20 -34.69
CA VAL A 41 22.06 -5.25 -33.38
C VAL A 41 23.45 -5.84 -33.62
N LYS A 42 24.44 -4.97 -33.86
CA LYS A 42 25.84 -5.36 -33.70
C LYS A 42 26.05 -5.68 -32.22
N THR A 43 26.21 -6.95 -31.93
CA THR A 43 26.77 -7.41 -30.66
C THR A 43 28.24 -7.04 -30.67
N ASP A 44 28.52 -5.82 -30.20
CA ASP A 44 29.87 -5.40 -29.82
C ASP A 44 30.02 -5.69 -28.32
N ASP A 45 30.89 -6.65 -28.04
CA ASP A 45 31.17 -7.15 -26.69
C ASP A 45 32.06 -6.12 -25.98
N GLN A 46 31.50 -4.92 -25.72
CA GLN A 46 32.15 -3.91 -24.89
C GLN A 46 31.31 -3.70 -23.62
N GLN A 47 31.91 -4.11 -22.52
CA GLN A 47 31.51 -3.78 -21.17
C GLN A 47 31.15 -2.29 -21.09
N PRO A 48 29.94 -1.90 -20.60
CA PRO A 48 29.57 -0.48 -20.54
C PRO A 48 30.57 0.26 -19.67
N THR A 49 31.36 1.13 -20.26
CA THR A 49 32.14 2.12 -19.51
C THR A 49 31.15 3.04 -18.80
N PRO A 50 31.41 3.40 -17.52
CA PRO A 50 30.60 4.39 -16.85
C PRO A 50 30.52 5.66 -17.69
N VAL A 51 29.33 6.04 -18.11
CA VAL A 51 29.11 7.32 -18.78
C VAL A 51 29.41 8.39 -17.73
N PRO A 52 30.32 9.34 -17.97
CA PRO A 52 30.55 10.45 -17.05
C PRO A 52 29.22 11.20 -16.89
N ASP A 53 28.85 11.56 -15.65
CA ASP A 53 27.69 12.39 -15.35
C ASP A 53 27.77 13.63 -16.22
N ASP A 54 26.82 13.77 -17.18
CA ASP A 54 26.69 14.96 -17.99
C ASP A 54 26.20 16.11 -17.08
N PRO A 55 27.03 17.15 -16.84
CA PRO A 55 26.64 18.26 -15.97
C PRO A 55 25.45 19.07 -16.49
N SER A 56 24.93 18.76 -17.68
CA SER A 56 23.74 19.40 -18.28
C SER A 56 22.43 18.71 -17.94
N THR A 57 22.44 17.53 -17.30
CA THR A 57 21.19 16.89 -16.83
C THR A 57 20.66 17.66 -15.62
N PRO A 58 19.46 18.28 -15.69
CA PRO A 58 18.93 19.01 -14.55
C PRO A 58 18.75 18.04 -13.37
N THR A 59 19.27 18.42 -12.21
CA THR A 59 19.07 17.66 -10.97
C THR A 59 17.58 17.49 -10.74
N PRO A 60 17.06 16.28 -10.46
CA PRO A 60 15.66 16.08 -10.15
C PRO A 60 15.24 16.98 -8.98
N THR A 61 14.08 17.62 -9.07
CA THR A 61 13.54 18.48 -8.01
C THR A 61 12.49 17.75 -7.15
N SER A 62 12.12 16.53 -7.53
CA SER A 62 11.14 15.70 -6.83
C SER A 62 11.27 14.24 -7.27
N THR A 63 10.63 13.35 -6.53
CA THR A 63 10.52 11.93 -6.83
C THR A 63 9.05 11.48 -6.83
N VAL A 64 8.80 10.26 -7.27
CA VAL A 64 7.49 9.64 -7.20
C VAL A 64 7.08 9.51 -5.73
N LYS A 65 5.88 9.98 -5.39
CA LYS A 65 5.30 9.85 -4.05
C LYS A 65 4.61 8.51 -3.91
N ASN A 66 4.97 7.74 -2.89
CA ASN A 66 4.20 6.59 -2.45
C ASN A 66 3.13 7.01 -1.47
N VAL A 67 2.13 6.17 -1.29
CA VAL A 67 0.95 6.48 -0.46
C VAL A 67 0.91 5.53 0.72
N LEU A 68 0.82 6.09 1.93
CA LEU A 68 0.52 5.36 3.15
C LEU A 68 -1.00 5.30 3.34
N LEU A 69 -1.52 4.08 3.57
CA LEU A 69 -2.89 3.86 4.02
C LEU A 69 -2.83 3.21 5.40
N GLU A 70 -3.20 3.97 6.43
CA GLU A 70 -3.37 3.50 7.80
C GLU A 70 -4.82 3.01 7.93
N ASP A 71 -5.04 1.68 7.96
CA ASP A 71 -6.36 1.05 8.18
C ASP A 71 -6.57 0.79 9.66
N PHE A 72 -7.40 1.59 10.31
CA PHE A 72 -7.83 1.36 11.69
C PHE A 72 -8.92 0.29 11.71
N THR A 73 -8.53 -0.89 12.13
CA THR A 73 -9.27 -2.13 12.02
C THR A 73 -9.41 -2.86 13.36
N GLY A 74 -10.18 -3.92 13.38
CA GLY A 74 -10.35 -4.73 14.60
C GLY A 74 -10.97 -6.10 14.33
N GLN A 75 -10.56 -7.09 15.10
CA GLN A 75 -11.02 -8.47 14.97
C GLN A 75 -12.52 -8.66 15.23
N ARG A 76 -13.16 -7.71 15.91
CA ARG A 76 -14.61 -7.69 16.20
C ARG A 76 -15.41 -6.85 15.23
N CYS A 77 -14.75 -6.28 14.23
CA CYS A 77 -15.34 -5.43 13.21
C CYS A 77 -15.85 -6.27 12.04
N ASN A 78 -17.15 -6.35 11.86
CA ASN A 78 -17.74 -7.16 10.78
C ASN A 78 -17.54 -6.57 9.38
N ASN A 79 -17.34 -5.26 9.24
CA ASN A 79 -17.08 -4.60 7.96
C ASN A 79 -15.59 -4.50 7.61
N CYS A 80 -14.69 -4.78 8.56
CA CYS A 80 -13.25 -4.66 8.33
C CYS A 80 -12.71 -5.62 7.24
N PRO A 81 -13.22 -6.86 7.09
CA PRO A 81 -12.85 -7.71 5.96
C PRO A 81 -13.11 -7.05 4.59
N THR A 82 -14.20 -6.29 4.45
CA THR A 82 -14.49 -5.56 3.20
C THR A 82 -13.47 -4.43 2.95
N GLY A 83 -13.02 -3.74 4.01
CA GLY A 83 -11.91 -2.79 3.90
C GLY A 83 -10.61 -3.47 3.45
N THR A 84 -10.31 -4.64 3.99
CA THR A 84 -9.15 -5.46 3.59
C THR A 84 -9.21 -5.81 2.09
N GLU A 85 -10.38 -6.23 1.56
CA GLU A 85 -10.54 -6.50 0.13
C GLU A 85 -10.24 -5.28 -0.75
N VAL A 86 -10.59 -4.06 -0.31
CA VAL A 86 -10.23 -2.82 -1.03
C VAL A 86 -8.72 -2.59 -1.01
N ILE A 87 -8.06 -2.84 0.12
CA ILE A 87 -6.59 -2.74 0.23
C ILE A 87 -5.91 -3.72 -0.71
N GLU A 88 -6.34 -4.98 -0.73
CA GLU A 88 -5.77 -6.02 -1.60
C GLU A 88 -5.88 -5.63 -3.08
N GLN A 89 -7.04 -5.13 -3.52
CA GLN A 89 -7.23 -4.64 -4.89
C GLN A 89 -6.31 -3.45 -5.22
N LEU A 90 -6.14 -2.52 -4.27
CA LEU A 90 -5.25 -1.38 -4.44
C LEU A 90 -3.78 -1.81 -4.48
N GLN A 91 -3.36 -2.79 -3.66
CA GLN A 91 -1.99 -3.33 -3.66
C GLN A 91 -1.70 -4.13 -4.93
N GLU A 92 -2.68 -4.87 -5.46
CA GLU A 92 -2.55 -5.54 -6.76
C GLU A 92 -2.37 -4.54 -7.91
N ALA A 93 -3.14 -3.45 -7.89
CA ALA A 93 -3.04 -2.40 -8.91
C ALA A 93 -1.77 -1.53 -8.79
N TYR A 94 -1.26 -1.33 -7.57
CA TYR A 94 -0.15 -0.43 -7.25
C TYR A 94 0.85 -1.05 -6.26
N PRO A 95 1.48 -2.20 -6.58
CA PRO A 95 2.26 -3.01 -5.64
C PRO A 95 3.45 -2.26 -5.03
N ASP A 96 4.07 -1.35 -5.80
CA ASP A 96 5.28 -0.62 -5.39
C ASP A 96 4.98 0.78 -4.85
N ARG A 97 3.69 1.19 -4.82
CA ARG A 97 3.30 2.56 -4.51
C ARG A 97 2.37 2.70 -3.34
N LEU A 98 1.59 1.66 -3.02
CA LEU A 98 0.71 1.65 -1.85
C LEU A 98 1.34 0.86 -0.72
N VAL A 99 1.56 1.53 0.39
CA VAL A 99 1.95 0.91 1.66
C VAL A 99 0.74 0.92 2.59
N ALA A 100 0.15 -0.25 2.82
CA ALA A 100 -0.94 -0.41 3.78
C ALA A 100 -0.40 -0.84 5.15
N VAL A 101 -1.04 -0.34 6.21
CA VAL A 101 -0.75 -0.69 7.61
C VAL A 101 -2.06 -0.92 8.34
N GLY A 102 -2.31 -2.16 8.80
CA GLY A 102 -3.45 -2.53 9.62
C GLY A 102 -3.18 -2.21 11.10
N ILE A 103 -3.84 -1.19 11.62
CA ILE A 103 -3.72 -0.74 13.00
C ILE A 103 -4.86 -1.33 13.81
N HIS A 104 -4.59 -2.41 14.53
CA HIS A 104 -5.56 -3.06 15.39
C HIS A 104 -5.66 -2.33 16.72
N GLY A 105 -6.81 -1.72 16.99
CA GLY A 105 -7.10 -0.96 18.21
C GLY A 105 -8.55 -0.50 18.26
N GLY A 106 -8.85 0.46 19.15
CA GLY A 106 -10.16 1.04 19.28
C GLY A 106 -11.25 0.05 19.78
N PRO A 107 -12.54 0.44 19.73
CA PRO A 107 -13.62 -0.31 20.38
C PRO A 107 -13.87 -1.70 19.80
N LEU A 108 -13.52 -1.95 18.53
CA LEU A 108 -13.64 -3.26 17.86
C LEU A 108 -12.33 -4.04 17.84
N GLY A 109 -11.26 -3.51 18.43
CA GLY A 109 -10.02 -4.22 18.70
C GLY A 109 -10.24 -5.39 19.67
N PHE A 110 -9.32 -6.36 19.65
CA PHE A 110 -9.32 -7.47 20.59
C PHE A 110 -7.88 -7.75 21.06
N LYS A 111 -7.65 -7.62 22.37
CA LYS A 111 -6.32 -7.82 22.99
C LYS A 111 -5.98 -9.30 23.24
N GLY A 112 -6.90 -10.20 22.91
CA GLY A 112 -6.73 -11.64 23.11
C GLY A 112 -7.35 -12.18 24.40
N SER A 113 -7.27 -13.50 24.54
CA SER A 113 -7.64 -14.25 25.72
C SER A 113 -6.69 -15.43 25.89
N ALA A 114 -6.90 -16.26 26.92
CA ALA A 114 -6.08 -17.45 27.14
C ALA A 114 -6.07 -18.44 25.95
N THR A 115 -7.09 -18.40 25.09
CA THR A 115 -7.29 -19.37 23.99
C THR A 115 -7.45 -18.75 22.60
N VAL A 116 -7.52 -17.42 22.52
CA VAL A 116 -7.71 -16.70 21.24
C VAL A 116 -6.69 -15.59 21.11
N LYS A 117 -5.91 -15.62 20.03
CA LYS A 117 -4.91 -14.59 19.72
C LYS A 117 -5.59 -13.25 19.45
N GLY A 118 -5.14 -12.21 20.16
CA GLY A 118 -5.52 -10.83 19.94
C GLY A 118 -4.46 -10.08 19.12
N LEU A 119 -4.90 -9.11 18.34
CA LEU A 119 -4.03 -8.27 17.51
C LEU A 119 -4.04 -6.81 17.95
N ALA A 120 -5.02 -6.40 18.77
CA ALA A 120 -5.09 -5.03 19.27
C ALA A 120 -3.91 -4.75 20.22
N THR A 121 -3.27 -3.62 20.00
CA THR A 121 -2.12 -3.14 20.77
C THR A 121 -2.48 -1.86 21.52
N GLU A 122 -1.70 -1.51 22.53
CA GLU A 122 -1.87 -0.22 23.24
C GLU A 122 -1.56 0.96 22.31
N VAL A 123 -0.56 0.82 21.44
CA VAL A 123 -0.23 1.85 20.46
C VAL A 123 -1.35 1.99 19.41
N GLY A 124 -2.02 0.90 19.03
CA GLY A 124 -3.19 0.96 18.15
C GLY A 124 -4.36 1.72 18.79
N ASP A 125 -4.61 1.50 20.09
CA ASP A 125 -5.59 2.28 20.87
C ASP A 125 -5.19 3.75 20.97
N GLU A 126 -3.89 4.04 21.20
CA GLU A 126 -3.36 5.42 21.27
C GLU A 126 -3.56 6.15 19.94
N TYR A 127 -3.22 5.53 18.81
CA TYR A 127 -3.44 6.13 17.48
C TYR A 127 -4.93 6.34 17.19
N TYR A 128 -5.79 5.34 17.48
CA TYR A 128 -7.23 5.46 17.29
C TYR A 128 -7.81 6.67 18.06
N ASN A 129 -7.40 6.85 19.31
CA ASN A 129 -7.84 7.94 20.16
C ASN A 129 -7.26 9.30 19.73
N HIS A 130 -5.98 9.34 19.32
CA HIS A 130 -5.32 10.57 18.87
C HIS A 130 -6.04 11.20 17.66
N TRP A 131 -6.44 10.36 16.71
CA TRP A 131 -7.16 10.80 15.51
C TRP A 131 -8.66 11.01 15.76
N ASN A 132 -9.16 10.85 17.02
CA ASN A 132 -10.56 10.97 17.39
C ASN A 132 -11.49 10.16 16.47
N LEU A 133 -11.11 8.92 16.16
CA LEU A 133 -11.87 8.07 15.25
C LEU A 133 -13.14 7.55 15.93
N GLU A 134 -14.24 7.44 15.18
CA GLU A 134 -15.55 7.10 15.72
C GLU A 134 -16.11 5.75 15.25
N TYR A 135 -15.50 5.15 14.21
CA TYR A 135 -15.96 3.89 13.62
C TYR A 135 -14.78 3.09 13.05
N GLN A 136 -15.06 1.84 12.64
CA GLN A 136 -14.12 0.94 11.97
C GLN A 136 -14.86 0.13 10.89
N PRO A 137 -14.22 -0.16 9.70
CA PRO A 137 -12.91 0.31 9.33
C PRO A 137 -12.92 1.79 8.96
N VAL A 138 -11.86 2.49 9.28
CA VAL A 138 -11.62 3.87 8.89
C VAL A 138 -10.16 4.02 8.49
N GLY A 139 -9.90 4.75 7.41
CA GLY A 139 -8.55 4.93 6.89
C GLY A 139 -8.07 6.36 6.97
N LEU A 140 -6.77 6.54 7.18
CA LEU A 140 -6.06 7.78 6.92
C LEU A 140 -5.15 7.57 5.72
N ILE A 141 -5.39 8.33 4.66
CA ILE A 141 -4.53 8.32 3.48
C ILE A 141 -3.49 9.42 3.66
N ASN A 142 -2.22 9.04 3.74
CA ASN A 142 -1.10 9.96 4.04
C ASN A 142 -1.35 10.84 5.28
N ARG A 143 -2.00 10.31 6.31
CA ARG A 143 -2.40 11.06 7.53
C ARG A 143 -3.31 12.27 7.25
N GLY A 144 -4.09 12.22 6.17
CA GLY A 144 -5.14 13.17 5.86
C GLY A 144 -6.39 12.96 6.72
N GLU A 145 -7.53 13.43 6.25
CA GLU A 145 -8.79 13.27 6.97
C GLU A 145 -9.23 11.80 7.04
N ALA A 146 -9.83 11.43 8.18
CA ALA A 146 -10.39 10.10 8.39
C ALA A 146 -11.51 9.82 7.37
N THR A 147 -11.40 8.71 6.64
CA THR A 147 -12.31 8.38 5.55
C THR A 147 -12.77 6.92 5.57
N ASN A 148 -14.00 6.70 5.12
CA ASN A 148 -14.57 5.36 5.00
C ASN A 148 -13.93 4.60 3.83
N TYR A 149 -13.83 3.27 3.96
CA TYR A 149 -13.20 2.39 2.96
C TYR A 149 -13.79 2.51 1.55
N VAL A 150 -15.04 2.92 1.40
CA VAL A 150 -15.66 3.14 0.08
C VAL A 150 -15.01 4.28 -0.72
N ASN A 151 -14.30 5.17 -0.05
CA ASN A 151 -13.61 6.31 -0.64
C ASN A 151 -12.10 6.09 -0.84
N TRP A 152 -11.51 5.01 -0.26
CA TRP A 152 -10.06 4.80 -0.27
C TRP A 152 -9.45 4.79 -1.66
N VAL A 153 -10.11 4.15 -2.64
CA VAL A 153 -9.63 4.12 -4.03
C VAL A 153 -9.45 5.53 -4.58
N GLY A 154 -10.45 6.40 -4.40
CA GLY A 154 -10.41 7.77 -4.89
C GLY A 154 -9.33 8.62 -4.23
N GLU A 155 -9.20 8.54 -2.89
CA GLU A 155 -8.20 9.30 -2.14
C GLU A 155 -6.78 8.81 -2.42
N VAL A 156 -6.54 7.50 -2.49
CA VAL A 156 -5.25 6.92 -2.86
C VAL A 156 -4.84 7.37 -4.27
N MET A 157 -5.74 7.31 -5.25
CA MET A 157 -5.46 7.76 -6.61
C MET A 157 -5.17 9.27 -6.70
N LYS A 158 -5.79 10.07 -5.84
CA LYS A 158 -5.52 11.52 -5.75
C LYS A 158 -4.10 11.77 -5.22
N GLU A 159 -3.71 11.08 -4.13
CA GLU A 159 -2.37 11.20 -3.54
C GLU A 159 -1.27 10.68 -4.48
N MET A 160 -1.52 9.61 -5.24
CA MET A 160 -0.56 9.08 -6.22
C MET A 160 -0.23 10.03 -7.38
N LYS A 161 -0.99 11.10 -7.58
CA LYS A 161 -0.67 12.15 -8.58
C LYS A 161 0.32 13.17 -8.07
N GLN A 162 0.61 13.17 -6.76
CA GLN A 162 1.56 14.07 -6.14
C GLN A 162 3.00 13.55 -6.33
N THR A 163 3.94 14.44 -6.13
CA THR A 163 5.37 14.13 -6.05
C THR A 163 5.87 14.37 -4.63
N ALA A 164 6.99 13.76 -4.28
CA ALA A 164 7.67 13.97 -3.01
C ALA A 164 9.00 14.67 -3.21
N VAL A 165 9.39 15.50 -2.23
CA VAL A 165 10.71 16.18 -2.23
C VAL A 165 11.75 15.42 -1.43
N VAL A 166 11.34 14.33 -0.73
CA VAL A 166 12.26 13.42 -0.04
C VAL A 166 12.20 12.05 -0.72
N LYS A 167 13.34 11.57 -1.22
CA LYS A 167 13.49 10.17 -1.62
C LYS A 167 13.88 9.36 -0.41
N MET A 168 13.30 8.17 -0.25
CA MET A 168 13.59 7.25 0.85
C MET A 168 13.84 5.84 0.35
N GLU A 169 14.70 5.12 1.07
CA GLU A 169 14.93 3.70 0.91
C GLU A 169 15.15 3.07 2.30
N VAL A 170 14.74 1.81 2.48
CA VAL A 170 14.97 1.06 3.71
C VAL A 170 15.72 -0.22 3.39
N GLU A 171 16.78 -0.47 4.15
CA GLU A 171 17.52 -1.73 4.16
C GLU A 171 17.41 -2.38 5.54
N THR A 172 17.29 -3.70 5.55
CA THR A 172 17.14 -4.49 6.78
C THR A 172 18.10 -5.65 6.77
N ILE A 173 18.66 -5.99 7.96
CA ILE A 173 19.47 -7.17 8.17
C ILE A 173 18.99 -7.83 9.46
N LEU A 174 18.57 -9.10 9.35
CA LEU A 174 18.22 -9.91 10.51
C LEU A 174 19.48 -10.50 11.15
N ASN A 175 19.78 -10.11 12.38
CA ASN A 175 20.89 -10.60 13.17
C ASN A 175 20.37 -11.30 14.42
N ALA A 176 20.28 -12.62 14.38
CA ALA A 176 19.74 -13.46 15.46
C ALA A 176 18.30 -13.02 15.87
N ASP A 177 18.18 -12.29 16.98
CA ASP A 177 16.91 -11.81 17.56
C ASP A 177 16.68 -10.30 17.35
N LYS A 178 17.45 -9.69 16.45
CA LYS A 178 17.38 -8.24 16.17
C LYS A 178 17.38 -7.96 14.69
N ILE A 179 16.65 -6.92 14.31
CA ILE A 179 16.65 -6.37 12.97
C ILE A 179 17.44 -5.06 13.01
N ASP A 180 18.55 -5.01 12.28
CA ASP A 180 19.25 -3.77 11.99
C ASP A 180 18.57 -3.11 10.79
N ILE A 181 18.19 -1.84 10.95
CA ILE A 181 17.41 -1.06 9.97
C ILE A 181 18.24 0.15 9.57
N THR A 182 18.41 0.34 8.28
CA THR A 182 19.01 1.56 7.73
C THR A 182 17.99 2.27 6.86
N VAL A 183 17.56 3.45 7.27
CA VAL A 183 16.73 4.36 6.45
C VAL A 183 17.68 5.32 5.75
N LYS A 184 17.60 5.37 4.41
CA LYS A 184 18.40 6.26 3.56
C LYS A 184 17.49 7.33 2.99
N GLU A 185 17.88 8.57 3.12
CA GLU A 185 17.10 9.73 2.66
C GLU A 185 17.94 10.62 1.75
N GLU A 186 17.30 11.17 0.72
CA GLU A 186 17.87 12.17 -0.17
C GLU A 186 16.85 13.31 -0.37
N GLY A 187 17.26 14.53 -0.06
CA GLY A 187 16.44 15.73 -0.19
C GLY A 187 16.53 16.32 -1.60
N TYR A 188 15.41 16.40 -2.32
CA TYR A 188 15.30 17.15 -3.57
C TYR A 188 14.88 18.60 -3.33
N ASP A 189 14.30 18.86 -2.16
CA ASP A 189 14.11 20.18 -1.57
C ASP A 189 14.22 20.06 -0.04
N SER A 190 14.25 21.20 0.67
CA SER A 190 14.29 21.19 2.13
C SER A 190 12.98 20.71 2.73
N TYR A 191 13.05 19.79 3.70
CA TYR A 191 11.92 19.25 4.40
C TYR A 191 12.15 19.20 5.90
N ASN A 192 11.12 19.51 6.70
CA ASN A 192 11.13 19.42 8.15
C ASN A 192 9.87 18.70 8.61
N GLY A 193 10.01 17.75 9.53
CA GLY A 193 8.92 16.96 10.07
C GLY A 193 9.39 15.91 11.07
N MET A 194 8.80 14.75 10.99
CA MET A 194 9.09 13.58 11.81
C MET A 194 9.42 12.40 10.89
N LEU A 195 10.38 11.56 11.29
CA LEU A 195 10.57 10.23 10.74
C LEU A 195 9.91 9.21 11.65
N GLN A 196 9.01 8.41 11.11
CA GLN A 196 8.41 7.26 11.78
C GLN A 196 8.87 5.97 11.14
N VAL A 197 9.21 4.98 11.96
CA VAL A 197 9.55 3.64 11.52
C VAL A 197 8.68 2.63 12.27
N TRP A 198 8.00 1.76 11.53
CA TRP A 198 7.10 0.73 12.05
C TRP A 198 7.55 -0.66 11.64
N LEU A 199 7.34 -1.62 12.51
CA LEU A 199 7.48 -3.05 12.21
C LEU A 199 6.10 -3.66 12.01
N LEU A 200 5.92 -4.34 10.88
CA LEU A 200 4.68 -5.03 10.51
C LEU A 200 4.91 -6.53 10.40
N GLU A 201 3.85 -7.30 10.55
CA GLU A 201 3.81 -8.74 10.30
C GLU A 201 2.65 -9.09 9.36
N ASP A 202 2.94 -9.90 8.34
CA ASP A 202 1.96 -10.45 7.41
C ASP A 202 1.60 -11.90 7.77
N GLY A 203 0.45 -12.40 7.31
CA GLY A 203 0.08 -13.81 7.40
C GLY A 203 -0.32 -14.29 8.79
N ILE A 204 -0.75 -13.42 9.70
CA ILE A 204 -1.15 -13.81 11.05
C ILE A 204 -2.52 -14.48 11.00
N VAL A 205 -2.59 -15.77 11.36
CA VAL A 205 -3.86 -16.48 11.50
C VAL A 205 -4.48 -16.15 12.84
N ALA A 206 -5.65 -15.50 12.83
CA ALA A 206 -6.39 -15.16 14.02
C ALA A 206 -7.90 -15.01 13.72
N MET A 207 -8.73 -15.01 14.77
CA MET A 207 -10.17 -14.84 14.63
C MET A 207 -10.53 -13.47 14.04
N GLN A 208 -11.52 -13.45 13.14
CA GLN A 208 -12.15 -12.24 12.60
C GLN A 208 -13.67 -12.41 12.53
N THR A 209 -14.41 -11.42 12.97
CA THR A 209 -15.87 -11.35 12.74
C THR A 209 -16.11 -10.96 11.28
N MET A 210 -16.88 -11.80 10.56
CA MET A 210 -17.15 -11.63 9.13
C MET A 210 -18.41 -10.77 8.88
N PRO A 211 -18.62 -10.27 7.66
CA PRO A 211 -19.79 -9.42 7.32
C PRO A 211 -21.16 -10.07 7.61
N ASP A 212 -21.25 -11.40 7.56
CA ASP A 212 -22.46 -12.15 7.90
C ASP A 212 -22.66 -12.35 9.41
N GLY A 213 -21.76 -11.82 10.25
CA GLY A 213 -21.77 -11.92 11.70
C GLY A 213 -21.15 -13.20 12.26
N THR A 214 -20.66 -14.10 11.41
CA THR A 214 -19.93 -15.31 11.87
C THR A 214 -18.51 -14.97 12.27
N ASN A 215 -17.85 -15.86 13.03
CA ASN A 215 -16.44 -15.73 13.36
C ASN A 215 -15.61 -16.73 12.55
N ASN A 216 -14.76 -16.21 11.64
CA ASN A 216 -13.74 -17.00 10.98
C ASN A 216 -12.51 -17.09 11.89
N ARG A 217 -12.15 -18.29 12.35
CA ARG A 217 -10.99 -18.50 13.23
C ARG A 217 -9.68 -18.67 12.47
N GLU A 218 -9.77 -18.90 11.17
CA GLU A 218 -8.64 -19.13 10.26
C GLU A 218 -8.44 -17.92 9.33
N TYR A 219 -8.91 -16.73 9.74
CA TYR A 219 -8.72 -15.50 8.95
C TYR A 219 -7.25 -15.09 8.96
N ILE A 220 -6.73 -14.73 7.79
CA ILE A 220 -5.34 -14.27 7.62
C ILE A 220 -5.30 -12.76 7.65
N HIS A 221 -4.59 -12.21 8.64
CA HIS A 221 -4.35 -10.78 8.77
C HIS A 221 -2.98 -10.43 8.19
N ASN A 222 -2.94 -9.44 7.30
CA ASN A 222 -1.73 -8.95 6.68
C ASN A 222 -1.42 -7.51 7.13
N HIS A 223 -0.18 -7.07 6.91
CA HIS A 223 0.35 -5.72 7.22
C HIS A 223 -0.01 -5.21 8.62
N VAL A 224 -0.11 -6.12 9.59
CA VAL A 224 -0.46 -5.80 10.97
C VAL A 224 0.67 -5.03 11.65
N LEU A 225 0.38 -3.84 12.16
CA LEU A 225 1.31 -3.07 12.99
C LEU A 225 1.63 -3.83 14.28
N ARG A 226 2.92 -4.21 14.46
CA ARG A 226 3.38 -4.89 15.68
C ARG A 226 3.92 -3.88 16.69
N THR A 227 4.78 -2.96 16.24
CA THR A 227 5.37 -1.94 17.12
C THR A 227 5.93 -0.77 16.31
N PRO A 228 5.90 0.45 16.85
CA PRO A 228 6.76 1.53 16.38
C PRO A 228 8.21 1.28 16.86
N VAL A 229 9.18 1.45 15.97
CA VAL A 229 10.62 1.20 16.25
C VAL A 229 11.27 2.38 16.96
N ASN A 230 10.87 3.60 16.60
CA ASN A 230 11.47 4.86 17.08
C ASN A 230 10.47 5.73 17.86
N GLY A 231 9.66 5.08 18.70
CA GLY A 231 8.64 5.74 19.51
C GLY A 231 7.30 5.91 18.79
N THR A 232 6.23 6.12 19.56
CA THR A 232 4.85 6.20 19.06
C THR A 232 4.69 7.21 17.92
N TRP A 233 5.33 8.37 18.02
CA TRP A 233 5.21 9.46 17.04
C TRP A 233 6.50 9.71 16.24
N GLY A 234 7.47 8.78 16.33
CA GLY A 234 8.75 8.91 15.64
C GLY A 234 9.68 9.95 16.25
N GLU A 235 10.68 10.36 15.47
CA GLU A 235 11.72 11.30 15.87
C GLU A 235 11.78 12.50 14.92
N SER A 236 12.28 13.64 15.42
CA SER A 236 12.44 14.85 14.61
C SER A 236 13.32 14.59 13.40
N PHE A 237 12.87 14.99 12.24
CA PHE A 237 13.54 14.82 10.96
C PHE A 237 13.66 16.15 10.22
N SER A 238 14.83 16.41 9.66
CA SER A 238 15.05 17.51 8.73
C SER A 238 16.05 17.09 7.67
N ILE A 239 15.88 17.55 6.45
CA ILE A 239 16.82 17.37 5.35
C ILE A 239 16.84 18.63 4.49
N ASN A 240 18.04 19.01 4.02
CA ASN A 240 18.17 20.11 3.07
C ASN A 240 18.17 19.59 1.63
N LYS A 241 17.98 20.49 0.71
CA LYS A 241 18.15 20.18 -0.71
C LYS A 241 19.55 19.62 -0.97
N ASP A 242 19.64 18.56 -1.79
CA ASP A 242 20.86 17.84 -2.19
C ASP A 242 21.60 17.16 -1.02
N GLU A 243 21.01 17.15 0.18
CA GLU A 243 21.54 16.42 1.34
C GLU A 243 21.15 14.94 1.27
N LYS A 244 22.09 14.07 1.70
CA LYS A 244 21.85 12.63 1.89
C LYS A 244 22.09 12.29 3.36
N LYS A 245 21.17 11.50 3.93
CA LYS A 245 21.24 11.02 5.31
C LYS A 245 21.05 9.50 5.37
N ASN A 246 21.63 8.90 6.38
CA ASN A 246 21.37 7.51 6.76
C ASN A 246 21.05 7.49 8.25
N GLN A 247 19.92 6.90 8.61
CA GLN A 247 19.56 6.68 10.01
C GLN A 247 19.61 5.20 10.32
N HIS A 248 20.24 4.84 11.42
CA HIS A 248 20.40 3.46 11.86
C HIS A 248 19.57 3.22 13.11
N LEU A 249 18.73 2.21 13.04
CA LEU A 249 17.83 1.79 14.11
C LEU A 249 17.98 0.28 14.31
N THR A 250 17.59 -0.18 15.48
CA THR A 250 17.60 -1.62 15.80
C THR A 250 16.27 -1.96 16.49
N GLN A 251 15.63 -3.04 16.04
CA GLN A 251 14.41 -3.59 16.64
C GLN A 251 14.64 -5.01 17.11
N ALA A 252 14.40 -5.28 18.39
CA ALA A 252 14.33 -6.65 18.89
C ALA A 252 13.11 -7.38 18.32
N VAL A 253 13.27 -8.64 17.96
CA VAL A 253 12.18 -9.50 17.48
C VAL A 253 11.55 -10.20 18.68
N ASP A 254 10.23 -10.10 18.80
CA ASP A 254 9.48 -10.86 19.79
C ASP A 254 9.40 -12.34 19.36
N ALA A 255 9.49 -13.24 20.34
CA ALA A 255 9.45 -14.69 20.10
C ALA A 255 8.13 -15.18 19.46
N ASP A 256 7.05 -14.42 19.61
CA ASP A 256 5.74 -14.72 19.05
C ASP A 256 5.56 -14.27 17.59
N TRP A 257 6.57 -13.60 16.99
CA TRP A 257 6.51 -13.10 15.62
C TRP A 257 7.17 -14.08 14.64
N ASP A 258 6.57 -14.23 13.46
CA ASP A 258 7.19 -14.97 12.35
C ASP A 258 8.15 -14.05 11.60
N VAL A 259 9.46 -14.21 11.84
CA VAL A 259 10.52 -13.38 11.22
C VAL A 259 10.47 -13.39 9.70
N SER A 260 10.01 -14.47 9.08
CA SER A 260 9.88 -14.58 7.62
C SER A 260 8.74 -13.74 7.05
N LYS A 261 7.90 -13.18 7.91
CA LYS A 261 6.72 -12.37 7.58
C LYS A 261 6.84 -10.91 8.01
N LEU A 262 8.00 -10.55 8.57
CA LEU A 262 8.22 -9.19 9.04
C LEU A 262 8.61 -8.25 7.90
N SER A 263 8.18 -7.00 8.05
CA SER A 263 8.57 -5.90 7.17
C SER A 263 8.70 -4.60 7.96
N ILE A 264 9.53 -3.70 7.45
CA ILE A 264 9.73 -2.36 8.00
C ILE A 264 9.05 -1.37 7.06
N VAL A 265 8.26 -0.47 7.65
CA VAL A 265 7.71 0.71 6.98
C VAL A 265 8.36 1.94 7.59
N ALA A 266 8.94 2.80 6.75
CA ALA A 266 9.49 4.08 7.16
C ALA A 266 8.82 5.20 6.38
N PHE A 267 8.47 6.30 7.05
CA PHE A 267 7.86 7.45 6.41
C PHE A 267 8.22 8.75 7.12
N VAL A 268 8.27 9.83 6.34
CA VAL A 268 8.43 11.17 6.86
C VAL A 268 7.12 11.94 6.71
N TYR A 269 6.76 12.67 7.75
CA TYR A 269 5.49 13.38 7.82
C TYR A 269 5.59 14.68 8.63
N ASN A 270 4.64 15.57 8.44
CA ASN A 270 4.48 16.79 9.23
C ASN A 270 2.98 17.14 9.37
N GLY A 271 2.67 18.36 9.76
CA GLY A 271 1.27 18.82 9.93
C GLY A 271 0.45 18.86 8.63
N THR A 272 1.06 18.67 7.45
CA THR A 272 0.36 18.59 6.16
C THR A 272 0.12 17.16 5.67
N GLY A 273 0.64 16.15 6.39
CA GLY A 273 0.51 14.75 6.06
C GLY A 273 1.84 14.05 5.81
N VAL A 274 1.78 12.85 5.21
CA VAL A 274 2.95 12.07 4.84
C VAL A 274 3.54 12.60 3.54
N GLU A 275 4.81 12.93 3.59
CA GLU A 275 5.59 13.37 2.42
C GLU A 275 6.04 12.18 1.58
N GLN A 276 6.59 11.14 2.21
CA GLN A 276 7.06 9.92 1.53
C GLN A 276 6.98 8.73 2.47
N VAL A 277 6.71 7.55 1.90
CA VAL A 277 6.68 6.27 2.61
C VAL A 277 7.37 5.18 1.78
N VAL A 278 8.08 4.28 2.47
CA VAL A 278 8.72 3.11 1.87
C VAL A 278 8.53 1.88 2.76
N LYS A 279 8.51 0.68 2.14
CA LYS A 279 8.42 -0.61 2.83
C LYS A 279 9.55 -1.52 2.37
N ALA A 280 10.17 -2.27 3.28
CA ALA A 280 11.12 -3.33 2.97
C ALA A 280 10.80 -4.58 3.78
N VAL A 281 10.92 -5.76 3.15
CA VAL A 281 10.84 -7.06 3.83
C VAL A 281 12.12 -7.28 4.63
N VAL A 282 12.00 -7.83 5.84
CA VAL A 282 13.16 -8.19 6.67
C VAL A 282 13.93 -9.35 6.00
N LYS A 283 15.23 -9.19 5.89
CA LYS A 283 16.14 -10.15 5.22
C LYS A 283 17.27 -10.59 6.14
#